data_1370809a4b09ca35083b833648185fc2
#
_entry.id   1370809a4b09ca35083b833648185fc2
#
_cell.length_a   1.000
_cell.length_b   1.000
_cell.length_c   1.000
_cell.angle_alpha   90.00
_cell.angle_beta   90.00
_cell.angle_gamma   90.00
#
_symmetry.space_group_name_H-M   'P 1'
#
loop_
_entity.id
_entity.type
_entity.pdbx_description
1 polymer ?
#
loop_
_entity_poly.entity_id
_entity_poly.type
_entity_poly.pdbx_seq_one_letter_code
_entity_poly.pdbx_strand_id
1 'polypeptide(L)'
;MTKFFGKLLLTMFNIGKINLFPGTIASGATSLIYLFLFNIRINYVILLIFLFIVTLISIMLINILKEEFDEIDSKEIVVDEFIGQSIPLIFFYIILFEASSSTQFFFVIMLVSFIGFRFFDILKPFPINYIDKNIKNGLGVVLDDIIAGIYTAVVLYIFIIIYGNF
;
A
#
# COMPACT_ATOMS: atom_id res chain seq x y z
N MET A 1 -25.52 3.40 -8.80
CA MET A 1 -24.79 2.12 -8.69
C MET A 1 -23.27 2.35 -8.73
N THR A 2 -22.73 3.09 -9.69
CA THR A 2 -21.29 3.40 -9.83
C THR A 2 -20.68 4.10 -8.59
N LYS A 3 -21.36 5.09 -7.98
CA LYS A 3 -20.90 5.77 -6.76
C LYS A 3 -20.77 4.81 -5.57
N PHE A 4 -21.68 3.87 -5.41
CA PHE A 4 -21.63 2.89 -4.32
C PHE A 4 -20.43 1.95 -4.46
N PHE A 5 -20.21 1.37 -5.64
CA PHE A 5 -19.06 0.51 -5.87
C PHE A 5 -17.73 1.27 -5.80
N GLY A 6 -17.68 2.54 -6.27
CA GLY A 6 -16.51 3.38 -6.14
C GLY A 6 -16.15 3.65 -4.66
N LYS A 7 -17.14 4.04 -3.83
CA LYS A 7 -16.93 4.20 -2.38
C LYS A 7 -16.46 2.89 -1.73
N LEU A 8 -17.06 1.76 -2.09
CA LEU A 8 -16.70 0.46 -1.53
C LEU A 8 -15.23 0.10 -1.83
N LEU A 9 -14.75 0.42 -3.04
CA LEU A 9 -13.35 0.22 -3.41
C LEU A 9 -12.44 1.18 -2.65
N LEU A 10 -12.72 2.48 -2.67
CA LEU A 10 -11.89 3.48 -2.01
C LEU A 10 -11.78 3.28 -0.50
N THR A 11 -12.83 2.78 0.14
CA THR A 11 -12.85 2.48 1.58
C THR A 11 -12.40 1.05 1.91
N MET A 12 -11.85 0.30 0.96
CA MET A 12 -11.49 -1.12 1.11
C MET A 12 -12.59 -1.92 1.83
N PHE A 13 -13.77 -1.98 1.21
CA PHE A 13 -14.94 -2.70 1.75
C PHE A 13 -15.37 -2.21 3.15
N ASN A 14 -15.36 -0.88 3.36
CA ASN A 14 -15.68 -0.16 4.60
C ASN A 14 -14.64 -0.28 5.73
N ILE A 15 -13.44 -0.78 5.49
CA ILE A 15 -12.32 -0.70 6.45
C ILE A 15 -12.04 0.78 6.79
N GLY A 16 -12.07 1.67 5.79
CA GLY A 16 -11.89 3.11 5.99
C GLY A 16 -12.90 3.78 6.91
N LYS A 17 -14.06 3.16 7.15
CA LYS A 17 -15.09 3.67 8.07
C LYS A 17 -14.88 3.27 9.53
N ILE A 18 -13.82 2.53 9.83
CA ILE A 18 -13.48 2.18 11.21
C ILE A 18 -12.89 3.41 11.89
N ASN A 19 -13.45 3.78 13.04
CA ASN A 19 -13.09 5.02 13.75
C ASN A 19 -11.65 5.07 14.30
N LEU A 20 -11.01 3.91 14.47
CA LEU A 20 -9.67 3.79 15.06
C LEU A 20 -8.65 3.35 14.01
N PHE A 21 -7.78 4.28 13.61
CA PHE A 21 -6.63 4.03 12.73
C PHE A 21 -6.95 3.24 11.44
N PRO A 22 -7.91 3.72 10.61
CA PRO A 22 -8.37 2.96 9.43
C PRO A 22 -7.22 2.62 8.47
N GLY A 23 -6.29 3.53 8.21
CA GLY A 23 -5.13 3.28 7.37
C GLY A 23 -4.19 2.20 7.92
N THR A 24 -3.98 2.16 9.24
CA THR A 24 -3.19 1.09 9.87
C THR A 24 -3.86 -0.27 9.71
N ILE A 25 -5.19 -0.32 9.83
CA ILE A 25 -5.96 -1.55 9.63
C ILE A 25 -5.90 -1.97 8.16
N ALA A 26 -6.04 -1.01 7.23
CA ALA A 26 -5.94 -1.28 5.79
C ALA A 26 -4.55 -1.83 5.41
N SER A 27 -3.47 -1.19 5.87
CA SER A 27 -2.09 -1.66 5.65
C SER A 27 -1.85 -3.05 6.25
N GLY A 28 -2.39 -3.31 7.45
CA GLY A 28 -2.32 -4.63 8.09
C GLY A 28 -3.09 -5.69 7.32
N ALA A 29 -4.32 -5.39 6.87
CA ALA A 29 -5.12 -6.28 6.04
C ALA A 29 -4.41 -6.59 4.71
N THR A 30 -3.82 -5.58 4.07
CA THR A 30 -2.99 -5.74 2.87
C THR A 30 -1.84 -6.71 3.12
N SER A 31 -1.14 -6.55 4.23
CA SER A 31 -0.02 -7.42 4.60
C SER A 31 -0.45 -8.87 4.75
N LEU A 32 -1.59 -9.13 5.40
CA LEU A 32 -2.14 -10.48 5.54
C LEU A 32 -2.58 -11.07 4.21
N ILE A 33 -3.17 -10.27 3.32
CA ILE A 33 -3.53 -10.71 1.96
C ILE A 33 -2.27 -11.17 1.21
N TYR A 34 -1.18 -10.38 1.22
CA TYR A 34 0.06 -10.76 0.54
C TYR A 34 0.73 -12.00 1.15
N LEU A 35 0.65 -12.19 2.46
CA LEU A 35 1.12 -13.42 3.11
C LEU A 35 0.35 -14.65 2.62
N PHE A 36 -0.97 -14.54 2.53
CA PHE A 36 -1.82 -15.60 2.00
C PHE A 36 -1.49 -15.90 0.54
N LEU A 37 -1.38 -14.86 -0.31
CA LEU A 37 -1.03 -15.00 -1.73
C LEU A 37 0.35 -15.62 -1.92
N PHE A 38 1.32 -15.29 -1.07
CA PHE A 38 2.65 -15.91 -1.09
C PHE A 38 2.59 -17.39 -0.71
N ASN A 39 1.80 -17.74 0.28
CA ASN A 39 1.65 -19.13 0.72
C ASN A 39 1.07 -20.05 -0.37
N ILE A 40 0.08 -19.54 -1.15
CA ILE A 40 -0.51 -20.26 -2.29
C ILE A 40 0.25 -20.08 -3.60
N ARG A 41 1.41 -19.39 -3.57
CA ARG A 41 2.31 -19.20 -4.70
C ARG A 41 1.63 -18.58 -5.95
N ILE A 42 0.84 -17.53 -5.77
CA ILE A 42 0.27 -16.78 -6.89
C ILE A 42 1.40 -16.15 -7.71
N ASN A 43 1.25 -16.15 -9.02
CA ASN A 43 2.23 -15.52 -9.91
C ASN A 43 2.27 -13.99 -9.67
N TYR A 44 3.45 -13.47 -9.39
CA TYR A 44 3.67 -12.05 -9.07
C TYR A 44 3.32 -11.10 -10.22
N VAL A 45 3.36 -11.56 -11.48
CA VAL A 45 2.95 -10.75 -12.64
C VAL A 45 1.46 -10.38 -12.54
N ILE A 46 0.62 -11.31 -12.05
CA ILE A 46 -0.79 -11.04 -11.81
C ILE A 46 -0.95 -9.94 -10.76
N LEU A 47 -0.16 -10.00 -9.68
CA LEU A 47 -0.19 -9.01 -8.60
C LEU A 47 0.26 -7.62 -9.09
N LEU A 48 1.28 -7.56 -9.93
CA LEU A 48 1.75 -6.30 -10.55
C LEU A 48 0.67 -5.68 -11.44
N ILE A 49 0.06 -6.48 -12.33
CA ILE A 49 -1.01 -6.01 -13.20
C ILE A 49 -2.21 -5.54 -12.37
N PHE A 50 -2.59 -6.32 -11.36
CA PHE A 50 -3.70 -5.96 -10.47
C PHE A 50 -3.42 -4.65 -9.74
N LEU A 51 -2.24 -4.48 -9.14
CA LEU A 51 -1.86 -3.25 -8.44
C LEU A 51 -1.87 -2.05 -9.38
N PHE A 52 -1.34 -2.19 -10.59
CA PHE A 52 -1.35 -1.13 -11.60
C PHE A 52 -2.78 -0.69 -11.96
N ILE A 53 -3.68 -1.65 -12.21
CA ILE A 53 -5.09 -1.37 -12.53
C ILE A 53 -5.78 -0.68 -11.34
N VAL A 54 -5.62 -1.20 -10.12
CA VAL A 54 -6.21 -0.61 -8.91
C VAL A 54 -5.72 0.81 -8.71
N THR A 55 -4.42 1.07 -8.91
CA THR A 55 -3.84 2.42 -8.79
C THR A 55 -4.51 3.41 -9.75
N LEU A 56 -4.62 3.07 -11.05
CA LEU A 56 -5.25 3.94 -12.04
C LEU A 56 -6.74 4.19 -11.73
N ILE A 57 -7.47 3.15 -11.36
CA ILE A 57 -8.89 3.25 -11.01
C ILE A 57 -9.05 4.11 -9.76
N SER A 58 -8.21 3.95 -8.74
CA SER A 58 -8.29 4.72 -7.49
C SER A 58 -8.05 6.21 -7.72
N ILE A 59 -7.02 6.58 -8.47
CA ILE A 59 -6.75 7.98 -8.84
C ILE A 59 -7.97 8.61 -9.54
N MET A 60 -8.56 7.88 -10.49
CA MET A 60 -9.75 8.35 -11.21
C MET A 60 -10.97 8.48 -10.28
N LEU A 61 -11.24 7.47 -9.45
CA LEU A 61 -12.39 7.47 -8.55
C LEU A 61 -12.30 8.53 -7.45
N ILE A 62 -11.12 8.77 -6.87
CA ILE A 62 -10.93 9.85 -5.88
C ILE A 62 -11.30 11.20 -6.50
N ASN A 63 -10.85 11.47 -7.73
CA ASN A 63 -11.18 12.73 -8.42
C ASN A 63 -12.68 12.86 -8.73
N ILE A 64 -13.34 11.77 -9.11
CA ILE A 64 -14.77 11.77 -9.47
C ILE A 64 -15.65 11.85 -8.22
N LEU A 65 -15.25 11.20 -7.13
CA LEU A 65 -16.07 11.07 -5.92
C LEU A 65 -15.68 12.05 -4.81
N LYS A 66 -14.81 13.01 -5.08
CA LYS A 66 -14.33 13.98 -4.08
C LYS A 66 -15.44 14.71 -3.31
N GLU A 67 -16.59 14.95 -3.96
CA GLU A 67 -17.75 15.59 -3.34
C GLU A 67 -18.57 14.66 -2.43
N GLU A 68 -18.27 13.38 -2.46
CA GLU A 68 -18.94 12.35 -1.65
C GLU A 68 -18.20 12.05 -0.34
N PHE A 69 -17.03 12.66 -0.15
CA PHE A 69 -16.20 12.62 1.04
C PHE A 69 -16.02 14.05 1.56
N ASP A 70 -15.80 14.19 2.87
CA ASP A 70 -15.66 15.51 3.49
C ASP A 70 -14.45 16.29 2.96
N GLU A 71 -13.38 15.56 2.60
CA GLU A 71 -12.14 16.08 2.02
C GLU A 71 -11.65 15.14 0.91
N ILE A 72 -10.79 15.65 0.01
CA ILE A 72 -10.21 14.85 -1.08
C ILE A 72 -9.33 13.74 -0.49
N ASP A 73 -8.61 14.04 0.60
CA ASP A 73 -7.80 13.13 1.41
C ASP A 73 -8.57 12.78 2.70
N SER A 74 -9.73 12.17 2.50
CA SER A 74 -10.58 11.76 3.61
C SER A 74 -10.01 10.51 4.27
N LYS A 75 -10.01 10.46 5.61
CA LYS A 75 -9.61 9.30 6.40
C LYS A 75 -10.38 8.00 6.08
N GLU A 76 -11.51 8.11 5.38
CA GLU A 76 -12.27 6.97 4.90
C GLU A 76 -11.67 6.35 3.65
N ILE A 77 -10.88 7.11 2.89
CA ILE A 77 -10.14 6.60 1.74
C ILE A 77 -8.92 5.90 2.29
N VAL A 78 -8.80 4.61 2.06
CA VAL A 78 -7.70 3.76 2.56
C VAL A 78 -7.15 2.82 1.47
N VAL A 79 -7.57 3.04 0.24
CA VAL A 79 -7.05 2.32 -0.92
C VAL A 79 -5.63 2.74 -1.27
N ASP A 80 -5.24 3.97 -0.95
CA ASP A 80 -3.89 4.52 -1.05
C ASP A 80 -2.92 3.76 -0.14
N GLU A 81 -3.30 3.49 1.11
CA GLU A 81 -2.51 2.65 2.01
C GLU A 81 -2.41 1.20 1.52
N PHE A 82 -3.48 0.67 0.88
CA PHE A 82 -3.39 -0.62 0.20
C PHE A 82 -2.33 -0.58 -0.90
N ILE A 83 -2.34 0.46 -1.74
CA ILE A 83 -1.40 0.61 -2.85
C ILE A 83 0.02 0.79 -2.32
N GLY A 84 0.24 1.72 -1.40
CA GLY A 84 1.54 2.02 -0.82
C GLY A 84 2.17 0.83 -0.10
N GLN A 85 1.39 0.15 0.76
CA GLN A 85 1.84 -1.06 1.46
C GLN A 85 2.12 -2.22 0.49
N SER A 86 1.43 -2.31 -0.64
CA SER A 86 1.68 -3.34 -1.65
C SER A 86 3.06 -3.23 -2.30
N ILE A 87 3.64 -2.04 -2.39
CA ILE A 87 4.93 -1.82 -3.08
C ILE A 87 6.08 -2.61 -2.43
N PRO A 88 6.42 -2.42 -1.13
CA PRO A 88 7.47 -3.21 -0.51
C PRO A 88 7.12 -4.70 -0.48
N LEU A 89 5.85 -5.05 -0.30
CA LEU A 89 5.42 -6.45 -0.27
C LEU A 89 5.61 -7.14 -1.61
N ILE A 90 5.23 -6.53 -2.74
CA ILE A 90 5.46 -7.09 -4.08
C ILE A 90 6.96 -7.16 -4.38
N PHE A 91 7.73 -6.14 -4.03
CA PHE A 91 9.17 -6.13 -4.27
C PHE A 91 9.85 -7.35 -3.61
N PHE A 92 9.59 -7.59 -2.33
CA PHE A 92 10.14 -8.75 -1.64
C PHE A 92 9.45 -10.07 -2.02
N TYR A 93 8.17 -10.02 -2.40
CA TYR A 93 7.47 -11.18 -2.94
C TYR A 93 8.21 -11.74 -4.16
N ILE A 94 8.60 -10.89 -5.11
CA ILE A 94 9.32 -11.31 -6.32
C ILE A 94 10.64 -11.96 -5.95
N ILE A 95 11.47 -11.30 -5.12
CA ILE A 95 12.78 -11.80 -4.71
C ILE A 95 12.65 -13.16 -4.02
N LEU A 96 11.75 -13.29 -3.08
CA LEU A 96 11.59 -14.50 -2.28
C LEU A 96 10.85 -15.62 -3.03
N PHE A 97 10.02 -15.26 -3.99
CA PHE A 97 9.33 -16.21 -4.86
C PHE A 97 10.34 -16.91 -5.79
N GLU A 98 11.20 -16.15 -6.45
CA GLU A 98 12.26 -16.66 -7.32
C GLU A 98 13.31 -17.49 -6.53
N ALA A 99 13.64 -17.06 -5.31
CA ALA A 99 14.53 -17.78 -4.42
C ALA A 99 13.88 -19.02 -3.78
N SER A 100 12.62 -19.33 -4.09
CA SER A 100 11.85 -20.44 -3.46
C SER A 100 11.86 -20.42 -1.92
N SER A 101 11.88 -19.21 -1.36
CA SER A 101 11.98 -18.99 0.08
C SER A 101 10.74 -19.48 0.85
N SER A 102 10.92 -19.69 2.15
CA SER A 102 9.83 -20.14 3.01
C SER A 102 8.81 -19.04 3.32
N THR A 103 7.57 -19.44 3.58
CA THR A 103 6.51 -18.51 4.02
C THR A 103 6.85 -17.84 5.35
N GLN A 104 7.59 -18.51 6.24
CA GLN A 104 8.04 -17.94 7.51
C GLN A 104 8.98 -16.75 7.29
N PHE A 105 9.88 -16.83 6.33
CA PHE A 105 10.76 -15.72 6.00
C PHE A 105 10.00 -14.54 5.41
N PHE A 106 9.06 -14.81 4.48
CA PHE A 106 8.18 -13.78 3.96
C PHE A 106 7.34 -13.12 5.07
N PHE A 107 6.88 -13.88 6.06
CA PHE A 107 6.16 -13.33 7.22
C PHE A 107 6.98 -12.29 7.99
N VAL A 108 8.26 -12.55 8.24
CA VAL A 108 9.15 -11.58 8.91
C VAL A 108 9.31 -10.31 8.06
N ILE A 109 9.57 -10.47 6.75
CA ILE A 109 9.67 -9.33 5.82
C ILE A 109 8.35 -8.52 5.79
N MET A 110 7.21 -9.19 5.78
CA MET A 110 5.90 -8.56 5.84
C MET A 110 5.74 -7.68 7.10
N LEU A 111 6.11 -8.18 8.28
CA LEU A 111 6.02 -7.41 9.53
C LEU A 111 6.90 -6.17 9.50
N VAL A 112 8.16 -6.31 9.04
CA VAL A 112 9.09 -5.18 8.98
C VAL A 112 8.66 -4.18 7.89
N SER A 113 8.13 -4.66 6.76
CA SER A 113 7.56 -3.81 5.71
C SER A 113 6.35 -3.02 6.22
N PHE A 114 5.48 -3.64 7.01
CA PHE A 114 4.33 -2.96 7.61
C PHE A 114 4.77 -1.81 8.54
N ILE A 115 5.72 -2.07 9.43
CA ILE A 115 6.25 -1.05 10.35
C ILE A 115 6.94 0.07 9.57
N GLY A 116 7.76 -0.28 8.57
CA GLY A 116 8.49 0.69 7.75
C GLY A 116 7.56 1.58 6.92
N PHE A 117 6.55 0.99 6.28
CA PHE A 117 5.57 1.77 5.52
C PHE A 117 4.82 2.74 6.43
N ARG A 118 4.29 2.30 7.57
CA ARG A 118 3.60 3.19 8.51
C ARG A 118 4.51 4.28 9.07
N PHE A 119 5.78 3.98 9.27
CA PHE A 119 6.77 4.98 9.69
C PHE A 119 6.93 6.10 8.67
N PHE A 120 7.16 5.78 7.38
CA PHE A 120 7.33 6.79 6.33
C PHE A 120 6.03 7.52 5.99
N ASP A 121 4.91 6.84 5.98
CA ASP A 121 3.59 7.41 5.75
C ASP A 121 3.19 8.43 6.85
N ILE A 122 3.46 8.14 8.12
CA ILE A 122 3.14 9.06 9.22
C ILE A 122 4.13 10.23 9.29
N LEU A 123 5.44 9.97 9.15
CA LEU A 123 6.47 11.02 9.24
C LEU A 123 6.54 11.91 8.00
N LYS A 124 6.10 11.40 6.86
CA LYS A 124 6.08 12.11 5.58
C LYS A 124 7.39 12.88 5.30
N PRO A 125 8.58 12.20 5.27
CA PRO A 125 9.82 12.89 4.92
C PRO A 125 9.73 13.47 3.50
N PHE A 126 10.60 14.45 3.16
CA PHE A 126 10.67 14.95 1.80
C PHE A 126 11.00 13.79 0.82
N PRO A 127 10.32 13.67 -0.34
CA PRO A 127 9.34 14.59 -0.92
C PRO A 127 7.87 14.30 -0.54
N ILE A 128 7.56 13.31 0.30
CA ILE A 128 6.18 12.88 0.64
C ILE A 128 5.37 14.08 1.16
N ASN A 129 5.88 14.82 2.15
CA ASN A 129 5.20 15.99 2.72
C ASN A 129 4.98 17.12 1.71
N TYR A 130 5.83 17.23 0.69
CA TYR A 130 5.67 18.21 -0.38
C TYR A 130 4.50 17.82 -1.31
N ILE A 131 4.41 16.55 -1.66
CA ILE A 131 3.35 16.00 -2.51
C ILE A 131 2.00 16.13 -1.79
N ASP A 132 1.93 15.65 -0.57
CA ASP A 132 0.74 15.71 0.28
C ASP A 132 0.20 17.15 0.41
N LYS A 133 1.06 18.14 0.58
CA LYS A 133 0.65 19.55 0.72
C LYS A 133 0.27 20.24 -0.58
N ASN A 134 0.92 19.90 -1.70
CA ASN A 134 0.82 20.67 -2.94
C ASN A 134 -0.05 20.01 -4.02
N ILE A 135 -0.24 18.68 -3.99
CA ILE A 135 -0.98 17.96 -5.02
C ILE A 135 -2.31 17.48 -4.44
N LYS A 136 -3.31 18.39 -4.41
CA LYS A 136 -4.64 18.13 -3.83
C LYS A 136 -5.61 17.54 -4.86
N ASN A 137 -5.30 16.33 -5.32
CA ASN A 137 -6.14 15.53 -6.21
C ASN A 137 -5.87 14.03 -5.97
N GLY A 138 -6.60 13.14 -6.67
CA GLY A 138 -6.44 11.70 -6.51
C GLY A 138 -5.03 11.17 -6.80
N LEU A 139 -4.26 11.87 -7.66
CA LEU A 139 -2.86 11.51 -7.89
C LEU A 139 -2.02 11.80 -6.64
N GLY A 140 -2.19 12.95 -6.00
CA GLY A 140 -1.44 13.33 -4.80
C GLY A 140 -1.70 12.37 -3.64
N VAL A 141 -2.99 12.03 -3.39
CA VAL A 141 -3.41 11.09 -2.34
C VAL A 141 -2.75 9.72 -2.50
N VAL A 142 -2.66 9.21 -3.73
CA VAL A 142 -2.05 7.89 -3.98
C VAL A 142 -0.52 7.96 -4.06
N LEU A 143 0.04 9.09 -4.53
CA LEU A 143 1.47 9.21 -4.78
C LEU A 143 2.30 9.32 -3.51
N ASP A 144 1.80 9.98 -2.46
CA ASP A 144 2.53 10.07 -1.19
C ASP A 144 2.72 8.69 -0.55
N ASP A 145 1.72 7.84 -0.60
CA ASP A 145 1.79 6.46 -0.13
C ASP A 145 2.66 5.55 -1.02
N ILE A 146 2.63 5.76 -2.34
CA ILE A 146 3.55 5.08 -3.25
C ILE A 146 5.00 5.37 -2.87
N ILE A 147 5.35 6.64 -2.59
CA ILE A 147 6.71 7.01 -2.22
C ILE A 147 7.07 6.48 -0.83
N ALA A 148 6.16 6.48 0.13
CA ALA A 148 6.36 5.83 1.43
C ALA A 148 6.66 4.34 1.27
N GLY A 149 5.94 3.65 0.39
CA GLY A 149 6.19 2.25 0.02
C GLY A 149 7.56 2.03 -0.63
N ILE A 150 7.97 2.90 -1.56
CA ILE A 150 9.29 2.84 -2.19
C ILE A 150 10.40 3.06 -1.15
N TYR A 151 10.26 4.02 -0.24
CA TYR A 151 11.23 4.26 0.82
C TYR A 151 11.39 3.03 1.71
N THR A 152 10.27 2.41 2.05
CA THR A 152 10.26 1.17 2.83
C THR A 152 11.02 0.06 2.10
N ALA A 153 10.73 -0.17 0.83
CA ALA A 153 11.41 -1.19 0.03
C ALA A 153 12.92 -0.96 -0.05
N VAL A 154 13.34 0.29 -0.32
CA VAL A 154 14.76 0.65 -0.43
C VAL A 154 15.50 0.48 0.89
N VAL A 155 14.95 0.98 1.99
CA VAL A 155 15.59 0.89 3.32
C VAL A 155 15.73 -0.57 3.75
N LEU A 156 14.69 -1.38 3.59
CA LEU A 156 14.73 -2.80 3.91
C LEU A 156 15.71 -3.57 3.02
N TYR A 157 15.74 -3.27 1.73
CA TYR A 157 16.67 -3.91 0.81
C TYR A 157 18.12 -3.62 1.17
N ILE A 158 18.46 -2.35 1.47
CA ILE A 158 19.79 -1.95 1.93
C ILE A 158 20.14 -2.67 3.24
N PHE A 159 19.20 -2.73 4.19
CA PHE A 159 19.42 -3.42 5.45
C PHE A 159 19.71 -4.91 5.24
N ILE A 160 18.98 -5.58 4.37
CA ILE A 160 19.20 -6.98 4.04
C ILE A 160 20.57 -7.20 3.38
N ILE A 161 21.01 -6.32 2.47
CA ILE A 161 22.35 -6.42 1.85
C ILE A 161 23.47 -6.27 2.88
N ILE A 162 23.34 -5.33 3.81
CA ILE A 162 24.42 -5.02 4.78
C ILE A 162 24.50 -6.07 5.88
N TYR A 163 23.38 -6.55 6.38
CA TYR A 163 23.30 -7.40 7.57
C TYR A 163 22.84 -8.81 7.29
N GLY A 164 22.24 -9.08 6.13
CA GLY A 164 21.83 -10.41 5.72
C GLY A 164 23.03 -11.17 5.18
N ASN A 165 23.58 -12.08 5.97
CA ASN A 165 24.48 -13.12 5.45
C ASN A 165 23.63 -14.16 4.71
N PHE A 166 23.24 -13.84 3.48
CA PHE A 166 22.51 -14.76 2.58
C PHE A 166 23.46 -15.42 1.60
#